data_1d6beb472105b7d7d6e7da48b7240faa
#
_entry.id   1d6beb472105b7d7d6e7da48b7240faa
#
_cell.length_a   1.000
_cell.length_b   1.000
_cell.length_c   1.000
_cell.angle_alpha   90.00
_cell.angle_beta   90.00
_cell.angle_gamma   90.00
#
_symmetry.space_group_name_H-M   'P 1'
#
loop_
_entity.id
_entity.type
_entity.pdbx_description
1 polymer ?
#
loop_
_entity_poly.entity_id
_entity_poly.type
_entity_poly.pdbx_seq_one_letter_code
_entity_poly.pdbx_strand_id
1 'polypeptide(L)'
;YIKQPDVLMGLYFLNHVYDTETLRRNFDFYAPLTLHESGLSPCIHSIMAAQLGEKDLAVAMYKRTARYDLDNINQDSQDGLHITSMSGSWLAIAKGFAGMRTLGGLRFKPFLPDCWNGYSYKFNYRGRIIELRVKPKGVTLTLISGEPISVTIYGHPYELEDVLTVPLEG
;
A
#
# COMPACT_ATOMS: atom_id res chain seq x y z
N TYR A 1 20.09 13.50 -9.38
CA TYR A 1 19.66 12.37 -8.53
C TYR A 1 18.98 12.90 -7.27
N ILE A 2 18.00 12.13 -6.74
CA ILE A 2 17.17 12.50 -5.61
C ILE A 2 17.35 11.43 -4.52
N LYS A 3 17.64 11.84 -3.29
CA LYS A 3 17.82 10.93 -2.17
C LYS A 3 16.48 10.56 -1.54
N GLN A 4 15.57 11.52 -1.37
CA GLN A 4 14.28 11.38 -0.67
C GLN A 4 13.12 11.43 -1.67
N PRO A 5 12.02 10.70 -1.45
CA PRO A 5 10.87 10.64 -2.35
C PRO A 5 9.89 11.80 -2.12
N ASP A 6 10.37 13.02 -1.82
CA ASP A 6 9.55 14.12 -1.29
C ASP A 6 8.36 14.47 -2.19
N VAL A 7 8.59 14.58 -3.50
CA VAL A 7 7.51 14.87 -4.45
C VAL A 7 6.50 13.73 -4.51
N LEU A 8 6.98 12.49 -4.66
CA LEU A 8 6.10 11.31 -4.73
C LEU A 8 5.36 11.09 -3.40
N MET A 9 5.99 11.37 -2.28
CA MET A 9 5.35 11.32 -0.96
C MET A 9 4.28 12.40 -0.84
N GLY A 10 4.55 13.62 -1.29
CA GLY A 10 3.55 14.70 -1.35
C GLY A 10 2.35 14.31 -2.22
N LEU A 11 2.58 13.74 -3.41
CA LEU A 11 1.53 13.24 -4.29
C LEU A 11 0.75 12.07 -3.68
N TYR A 12 1.41 11.18 -2.93
CA TYR A 12 0.74 10.11 -2.20
C TYR A 12 -0.20 10.65 -1.12
N PHE A 13 0.23 11.63 -0.31
CA PHE A 13 -0.63 12.24 0.71
C PHE A 13 -1.77 13.05 0.11
N LEU A 14 -1.53 13.71 -1.01
CA LEU A 14 -2.49 14.57 -1.71
C LEU A 14 -3.14 13.87 -2.92
N ASN A 15 -3.14 12.55 -2.97
CA ASN A 15 -3.62 11.79 -4.13
C ASN A 15 -5.10 12.01 -4.49
N HIS A 16 -5.87 12.59 -3.58
CA HIS A 16 -7.27 12.98 -3.81
C HIS A 16 -7.42 14.31 -4.56
N VAL A 17 -6.34 15.06 -4.70
CA VAL A 17 -6.30 16.37 -5.40
C VAL A 17 -5.89 16.19 -6.87
N TYR A 18 -5.08 15.17 -7.15
CA TYR A 18 -4.49 14.97 -8.47
C TYR A 18 -5.14 13.79 -9.20
N ASP A 19 -5.30 13.95 -10.53
CA ASP A 19 -5.73 12.86 -11.39
C ASP A 19 -4.61 11.81 -11.61
N THR A 20 -5.03 10.65 -12.13
CA THR A 20 -4.11 9.53 -12.36
C THR A 20 -3.02 9.87 -13.38
N GLU A 21 -3.32 10.70 -14.39
CA GLU A 21 -2.36 11.10 -15.41
C GLU A 21 -1.25 11.98 -14.81
N THR A 22 -1.61 12.94 -13.96
CA THR A 22 -0.65 13.76 -13.23
C THR A 22 0.22 12.91 -12.30
N LEU A 23 -0.37 11.95 -11.58
CA LEU A 23 0.39 11.01 -10.74
C LEU A 23 1.36 10.18 -11.59
N ARG A 24 0.92 9.66 -12.75
CA ARG A 24 1.74 8.88 -13.68
C ARG A 24 2.94 9.69 -14.18
N ARG A 25 2.71 10.88 -14.75
CA ARG A 25 3.78 11.74 -15.27
C ARG A 25 4.84 12.06 -14.23
N ASN A 26 4.43 12.36 -13.00
CA ASN A 26 5.38 12.63 -11.93
C ASN A 26 6.12 11.37 -11.50
N PHE A 27 5.44 10.24 -11.41
CA PHE A 27 6.08 8.97 -11.07
C PHE A 27 7.14 8.60 -12.10
N ASP A 28 6.81 8.64 -13.38
CA ASP A 28 7.73 8.31 -14.49
C ASP A 28 8.94 9.26 -14.55
N PHE A 29 8.76 10.50 -14.13
CA PHE A 29 9.87 11.47 -14.07
C PHE A 29 10.76 11.28 -12.84
N TYR A 30 10.19 11.14 -11.64
CA TYR A 30 10.96 11.12 -10.40
C TYR A 30 11.50 9.75 -10.02
N ALA A 31 10.81 8.65 -10.35
CA ALA A 31 11.23 7.31 -9.95
C ALA A 31 12.63 6.92 -10.48
N PRO A 32 12.98 7.15 -11.77
CA PRO A 32 14.31 6.84 -12.29
C PRO A 32 15.42 7.69 -11.70
N LEU A 33 15.09 8.86 -11.15
CA LEU A 33 16.05 9.79 -10.55
C LEU A 33 16.34 9.48 -9.09
N THR A 34 15.57 8.61 -8.45
CA THR A 34 15.66 8.33 -7.02
C THR A 34 16.68 7.22 -6.74
N LEU A 35 17.64 7.51 -5.86
CA LEU A 35 18.72 6.57 -5.51
C LEU A 35 18.30 5.47 -4.53
N HIS A 36 17.19 5.64 -3.83
CA HIS A 36 16.70 4.72 -2.79
C HIS A 36 17.71 4.44 -1.66
N GLU A 37 18.52 5.44 -1.33
CA GLU A 37 19.45 5.36 -0.19
C GLU A 37 18.76 5.54 1.17
N SER A 38 17.51 5.98 1.17
CA SER A 38 16.69 6.16 2.37
C SER A 38 15.73 4.99 2.55
N GLY A 39 15.60 4.47 3.77
CA GLY A 39 14.61 3.45 4.11
C GLY A 39 13.15 3.85 3.86
N LEU A 40 12.87 5.15 3.73
CA LEU A 40 11.53 5.67 3.40
C LEU A 40 11.20 5.59 1.91
N SER A 41 12.19 5.75 1.04
CA SER A 41 11.98 5.88 -0.40
C SER A 41 11.33 4.64 -1.06
N PRO A 42 11.80 3.40 -0.84
CA PRO A 42 11.20 2.24 -1.49
C PRO A 42 9.74 2.00 -1.12
N CYS A 43 9.33 2.32 0.12
CA CYS A 43 7.94 2.21 0.57
C CYS A 43 7.01 3.10 -0.26
N ILE A 44 7.35 4.38 -0.43
CA ILE A 44 6.53 5.33 -1.20
C ILE A 44 6.47 4.91 -2.67
N HIS A 45 7.57 4.46 -3.25
CA HIS A 45 7.59 3.95 -4.63
C HIS A 45 6.72 2.70 -4.77
N SER A 46 6.74 1.78 -3.80
CA SER A 46 5.86 0.60 -3.79
C SER A 46 4.37 0.99 -3.82
N ILE A 47 3.98 1.97 -2.97
CA ILE A 47 2.59 2.44 -2.89
C ILE A 47 2.16 3.13 -4.19
N MET A 48 3.00 4.01 -4.73
CA MET A 48 2.70 4.74 -5.97
C MET A 48 2.65 3.80 -7.18
N ALA A 49 3.60 2.87 -7.30
CA ALA A 49 3.60 1.85 -8.33
C ALA A 49 2.33 0.99 -8.29
N ALA A 50 1.93 0.52 -7.10
CA ALA A 50 0.69 -0.22 -6.89
C ALA A 50 -0.55 0.59 -7.33
N GLN A 51 -0.62 1.87 -6.97
CA GLN A 51 -1.72 2.76 -7.36
C GLN A 51 -1.81 2.95 -8.87
N LEU A 52 -0.66 2.97 -9.55
CA LEU A 52 -0.54 3.15 -10.99
C LEU A 52 -0.63 1.84 -11.79
N GLY A 53 -0.78 0.69 -11.13
CA GLY A 53 -0.89 -0.62 -11.77
C GLY A 53 0.43 -1.30 -12.13
N GLU A 54 1.57 -0.73 -11.71
CA GLU A 54 2.91 -1.29 -11.89
C GLU A 54 3.19 -2.37 -10.83
N LYS A 55 2.47 -3.51 -10.93
CA LYS A 55 2.46 -4.56 -9.89
C LYS A 55 3.85 -5.12 -9.59
N ASP A 56 4.64 -5.40 -10.60
CA ASP A 56 6.00 -5.96 -10.44
C ASP A 56 6.93 -4.98 -9.73
N LEU A 57 6.88 -3.71 -10.12
CA LEU A 57 7.66 -2.66 -9.47
C LEU A 57 7.21 -2.46 -8.02
N ALA A 58 5.90 -2.49 -7.76
CA ALA A 58 5.35 -2.40 -6.40
C ALA A 58 5.90 -3.51 -5.50
N VAL A 59 5.94 -4.76 -6.01
CA VAL A 59 6.50 -5.92 -5.29
C VAL A 59 8.01 -5.79 -5.10
N ALA A 60 8.75 -5.36 -6.11
CA ALA A 60 10.20 -5.15 -6.01
C ALA A 60 10.55 -4.12 -4.94
N MET A 61 9.85 -2.98 -4.93
CA MET A 61 10.05 -1.92 -3.94
C MET A 61 9.59 -2.34 -2.54
N TYR A 62 8.51 -3.10 -2.43
CA TYR A 62 8.11 -3.71 -1.16
C TYR A 62 9.18 -4.63 -0.59
N LYS A 63 9.73 -5.55 -1.40
CA LYS A 63 10.82 -6.45 -0.98
C LYS A 63 12.03 -5.66 -0.50
N ARG A 64 12.41 -4.59 -1.20
CA ARG A 64 13.51 -3.71 -0.80
C ARG A 64 13.21 -3.04 0.56
N THR A 65 11.97 -2.58 0.79
CA THR A 65 11.56 -2.01 2.08
C THR A 65 11.59 -3.06 3.20
N ALA A 66 10.95 -4.21 3.00
CA ALA A 66 10.76 -5.22 4.03
C ALA A 66 12.07 -5.93 4.43
N ARG A 67 13.06 -5.93 3.55
CA ARG A 67 14.36 -6.60 3.76
C ARG A 67 15.52 -5.61 3.98
N TYR A 68 15.22 -4.33 4.13
CA TYR A 68 16.24 -3.27 4.20
C TYR A 68 17.34 -3.58 5.21
N ASP A 69 16.97 -3.84 6.45
CA ASP A 69 17.92 -4.19 7.51
C ASP A 69 18.39 -5.66 7.46
N LEU A 70 17.51 -6.57 7.00
CA LEU A 70 17.85 -8.01 6.92
C LEU A 70 18.96 -8.28 5.90
N ASP A 71 18.94 -7.57 4.78
CA ASP A 71 19.91 -7.72 3.71
C ASP A 71 21.06 -6.70 3.82
N ASN A 72 21.01 -5.82 4.84
CA ASN A 72 21.99 -4.75 5.04
C ASN A 72 22.27 -3.96 3.74
N ILE A 73 21.21 -3.56 3.05
CA ILE A 73 21.26 -3.07 1.66
C ILE A 73 22.22 -1.88 1.50
N ASN A 74 22.21 -0.97 2.45
CA ASN A 74 23.08 0.23 2.41
C ASN A 74 24.30 0.11 3.34
N GLN A 75 24.55 -1.06 3.93
CA GLN A 75 25.64 -1.32 4.86
C GLN A 75 25.63 -0.43 6.12
N ASP A 76 24.44 -0.04 6.56
CA ASP A 76 24.18 0.88 7.66
C ASP A 76 23.37 0.25 8.82
N SER A 77 23.03 -1.05 8.74
CA SER A 77 22.28 -1.76 9.79
C SER A 77 23.04 -1.83 11.13
N GLN A 78 24.36 -1.67 11.12
CA GLN A 78 25.17 -1.57 12.33
C GLN A 78 24.91 -0.29 13.14
N ASP A 79 24.39 0.75 12.50
CA ASP A 79 24.06 2.05 13.13
C ASP A 79 22.68 2.01 13.82
N GLY A 80 21.93 0.92 13.62
CA GLY A 80 20.61 0.68 14.19
C GLY A 80 19.58 0.23 13.17
N LEU A 81 18.41 -0.19 13.66
CA LEU A 81 17.31 -0.64 12.82
C LEU A 81 16.51 0.53 12.24
N HIS A 82 16.12 0.42 10.98
CA HIS A 82 15.36 1.44 10.27
C HIS A 82 13.85 1.30 10.51
N ILE A 83 13.35 1.92 11.57
CA ILE A 83 11.92 1.88 11.96
C ILE A 83 11.00 2.36 10.82
N THR A 84 11.46 3.32 10.00
CA THR A 84 10.70 3.78 8.83
C THR A 84 10.51 2.67 7.80
N SER A 85 11.50 1.81 7.58
CA SER A 85 11.37 0.64 6.69
C SER A 85 10.43 -0.40 7.26
N MET A 86 10.44 -0.64 8.57
CA MET A 86 9.52 -1.55 9.25
C MET A 86 8.08 -1.07 9.10
N SER A 87 7.81 0.21 9.42
CA SER A 87 6.49 0.83 9.25
C SER A 87 6.09 0.88 7.78
N GLY A 88 7.05 1.18 6.89
CA GLY A 88 6.88 1.23 5.44
C GLY A 88 6.47 -0.11 4.85
N SER A 89 6.92 -1.23 5.40
CA SER A 89 6.53 -2.57 4.97
C SER A 89 5.04 -2.80 5.17
N TRP A 90 4.51 -2.41 6.33
CA TRP A 90 3.06 -2.46 6.58
C TRP A 90 2.28 -1.51 5.68
N LEU A 91 2.77 -0.27 5.52
CA LEU A 91 2.12 0.73 4.66
C LEU A 91 2.07 0.28 3.20
N ALA A 92 3.13 -0.33 2.67
CA ALA A 92 3.15 -0.86 1.31
C ALA A 92 2.07 -1.92 1.08
N ILE A 93 1.83 -2.80 2.05
CA ILE A 93 0.73 -3.77 1.98
C ILE A 93 -0.62 -3.04 2.09
N ALA A 94 -0.84 -2.26 3.15
CA ALA A 94 -2.14 -1.68 3.43
C ALA A 94 -2.54 -0.58 2.43
N LYS A 95 -1.62 0.33 2.08
CA LYS A 95 -1.90 1.47 1.20
C LYS A 95 -1.54 1.20 -0.26
N GLY A 96 -0.57 0.30 -0.51
CA GLY A 96 -0.18 -0.16 -1.84
C GLY A 96 -1.04 -1.34 -2.30
N PHE A 97 -0.74 -2.55 -1.83
CA PHE A 97 -1.36 -3.79 -2.35
C PHE A 97 -2.85 -3.90 -2.07
N ALA A 98 -3.33 -3.46 -0.91
CA ALA A 98 -4.77 -3.41 -0.63
C ALA A 98 -5.43 -2.11 -1.12
N GLY A 99 -4.66 -1.12 -1.52
CA GLY A 99 -5.18 0.16 -2.02
C GLY A 99 -6.03 0.91 -0.99
N MET A 100 -5.83 0.67 0.32
CA MET A 100 -6.65 1.25 1.38
C MET A 100 -6.54 2.77 1.40
N ARG A 101 -7.69 3.45 1.34
CA ARG A 101 -7.84 4.91 1.50
C ARG A 101 -8.92 5.19 2.54
N THR A 102 -8.73 6.26 3.29
CA THR A 102 -9.61 6.61 4.43
C THR A 102 -10.22 8.01 4.33
N LEU A 103 -9.73 8.83 3.40
CA LEU A 103 -10.29 10.15 3.13
C LEU A 103 -11.57 9.99 2.30
N GLY A 104 -12.67 10.58 2.76
CA GLY A 104 -13.97 10.45 2.08
C GLY A 104 -14.63 9.07 2.24
N GLY A 105 -14.22 8.28 3.25
CA GLY A 105 -14.74 6.94 3.50
C GLY A 105 -13.67 5.85 3.38
N LEU A 106 -14.01 4.65 3.83
CA LEU A 106 -13.11 3.50 3.77
C LEU A 106 -13.21 2.85 2.38
N ARG A 107 -12.11 2.87 1.64
CA ARG A 107 -12.05 2.38 0.25
C ARG A 107 -10.89 1.43 0.06
N PHE A 108 -11.07 0.43 -0.81
CA PHE A 108 -10.06 -0.55 -1.18
C PHE A 108 -10.01 -0.77 -2.69
N LYS A 109 -8.81 -1.02 -3.20
CA LYS A 109 -8.55 -1.49 -4.56
C LYS A 109 -7.42 -2.52 -4.50
N PRO A 110 -7.68 -3.70 -3.92
CA PRO A 110 -6.65 -4.68 -3.68
C PRO A 110 -6.21 -5.40 -4.96
N PHE A 111 -4.94 -5.80 -4.99
CA PHE A 111 -4.44 -6.80 -5.92
C PHE A 111 -3.64 -7.85 -5.15
N LEU A 112 -3.49 -9.03 -5.75
CA LEU A 112 -2.64 -10.10 -5.22
C LEU A 112 -1.38 -10.19 -6.07
N PRO A 113 -0.16 -10.03 -5.48
CA PRO A 113 1.08 -10.32 -6.19
C PRO A 113 1.13 -11.77 -6.67
N ASP A 114 1.58 -12.03 -7.90
CA ASP A 114 1.62 -13.37 -8.50
C ASP A 114 2.45 -14.38 -7.69
N CYS A 115 3.47 -13.89 -6.98
CA CYS A 115 4.33 -14.72 -6.13
C CYS A 115 3.73 -15.01 -4.74
N TRP A 116 2.49 -14.55 -4.43
CA TRP A 116 1.83 -14.77 -3.15
C TRP A 116 0.55 -15.58 -3.27
N ASN A 117 0.33 -16.46 -2.28
CA ASN A 117 -0.91 -17.22 -2.15
C ASN A 117 -2.03 -16.43 -1.44
N GLY A 118 -1.73 -15.21 -1.01
CA GLY A 118 -2.64 -14.31 -0.33
C GLY A 118 -1.94 -13.51 0.76
N TYR A 119 -2.65 -12.50 1.26
CA TYR A 119 -2.25 -11.73 2.43
C TYR A 119 -3.46 -11.33 3.24
N SER A 120 -3.26 -11.01 4.52
CA SER A 120 -4.31 -10.44 5.37
C SER A 120 -3.70 -9.57 6.44
N TYR A 121 -4.46 -8.59 6.90
CA TYR A 121 -4.11 -7.77 8.06
C TYR A 121 -5.36 -7.27 8.75
N LYS A 122 -5.21 -6.92 10.04
CA LYS A 122 -6.24 -6.29 10.85
C LYS A 122 -5.89 -4.82 11.06
N PHE A 123 -6.89 -3.98 11.13
CA PHE A 123 -6.72 -2.55 11.39
C PHE A 123 -7.90 -2.00 12.17
N ASN A 124 -7.65 -0.88 12.88
CA ASN A 124 -8.70 -0.12 13.53
C ASN A 124 -9.13 1.05 12.62
N TYR A 125 -10.43 1.21 12.44
CA TYR A 125 -10.99 2.33 11.72
C TYR A 125 -12.23 2.87 12.43
N ARG A 126 -12.14 4.07 13.01
CA ARG A 126 -13.24 4.75 13.71
C ARG A 126 -13.94 3.85 14.73
N GLY A 127 -13.18 3.21 15.61
CA GLY A 127 -13.67 2.34 16.66
C GLY A 127 -14.08 0.92 16.23
N ARG A 128 -13.84 0.55 14.97
CA ARG A 128 -14.09 -0.78 14.42
C ARG A 128 -12.79 -1.54 14.24
N ILE A 129 -12.79 -2.83 14.53
CA ILE A 129 -11.69 -3.73 14.17
C ILE A 129 -12.13 -4.52 12.95
N ILE A 130 -11.41 -4.35 11.85
CA ILE A 130 -11.72 -4.96 10.55
C ILE A 130 -10.52 -5.80 10.11
N GLU A 131 -10.76 -7.02 9.63
CA GLU A 131 -9.76 -7.82 8.91
C GLU A 131 -10.02 -7.71 7.42
N LEU A 132 -8.99 -7.40 6.65
CA LEU A 132 -8.98 -7.59 5.20
C LEU A 132 -8.16 -8.83 4.87
N ARG A 133 -8.69 -9.69 4.01
CA ARG A 133 -8.02 -10.88 3.48
C ARG A 133 -8.14 -10.94 1.97
N VAL A 134 -7.02 -11.04 1.28
CA VAL A 134 -6.93 -11.18 -0.17
C VAL A 134 -6.40 -12.55 -0.53
N LYS A 135 -7.12 -13.26 -1.38
CA LYS A 135 -6.80 -14.60 -1.90
C LYS A 135 -7.05 -14.62 -3.40
N PRO A 136 -6.54 -15.62 -4.16
CA PRO A 136 -6.78 -15.71 -5.61
C PRO A 136 -8.27 -15.68 -6.02
N LYS A 137 -9.16 -16.17 -5.14
CA LYS A 137 -10.60 -16.25 -5.41
C LYS A 137 -11.38 -14.99 -5.02
N GLY A 138 -10.78 -14.09 -4.26
CA GLY A 138 -11.52 -12.91 -3.81
C GLY A 138 -10.89 -12.15 -2.65
N VAL A 139 -11.58 -11.07 -2.32
CA VAL A 139 -11.30 -10.16 -1.23
C VAL A 139 -12.38 -10.32 -0.17
N THR A 140 -11.99 -10.60 1.05
CA THR A 140 -12.93 -10.72 2.19
C THR A 140 -12.61 -9.64 3.21
N LEU A 141 -13.63 -8.88 3.60
CA LEU A 141 -13.64 -8.00 4.77
C LEU A 141 -14.45 -8.66 5.87
N THR A 142 -13.92 -8.71 7.08
CA THR A 142 -14.63 -9.18 8.27
C THR A 142 -14.65 -8.08 9.32
N LEU A 143 -15.85 -7.69 9.76
CA LEU A 143 -16.04 -6.78 10.88
C LEU A 143 -15.92 -7.60 12.17
N ILE A 144 -14.76 -7.52 12.84
CA ILE A 144 -14.47 -8.29 14.07
C ILE A 144 -15.20 -7.67 15.26
N SER A 145 -15.27 -6.34 15.31
CA SER A 145 -15.97 -5.61 16.35
C SER A 145 -16.33 -4.19 15.88
N GLY A 146 -17.38 -3.63 16.50
CA GLY A 146 -17.92 -2.30 16.22
C GLY A 146 -19.18 -2.36 15.38
N GLU A 147 -19.76 -1.18 15.09
CA GLU A 147 -20.99 -1.03 14.32
C GLU A 147 -20.77 -1.24 12.83
N PRO A 148 -21.79 -1.66 12.05
CA PRO A 148 -21.75 -1.74 10.60
C PRO A 148 -21.19 -0.46 9.95
N ILE A 149 -20.61 -0.61 8.76
CA ILE A 149 -20.01 0.50 8.05
C ILE A 149 -20.07 0.31 6.53
N SER A 150 -20.34 1.42 5.84
CA SER A 150 -20.23 1.45 4.38
C SER A 150 -18.77 1.45 3.96
N VAL A 151 -18.42 0.60 3.00
CA VAL A 151 -17.09 0.47 2.41
C VAL A 151 -17.19 0.49 0.88
N THR A 152 -16.12 0.91 0.22
CA THR A 152 -16.07 0.86 -1.25
C THR A 152 -14.95 -0.08 -1.68
N ILE A 153 -15.23 -1.05 -2.55
CA ILE A 153 -14.24 -1.97 -3.11
C ILE A 153 -14.32 -1.88 -4.63
N TYR A 154 -13.21 -1.60 -5.30
CA TYR A 154 -13.12 -1.35 -6.76
C TYR A 154 -14.11 -0.29 -7.27
N GLY A 155 -14.42 0.72 -6.44
CA GLY A 155 -15.37 1.78 -6.80
C GLY A 155 -16.84 1.45 -6.51
N HIS A 156 -17.17 0.22 -6.12
CA HIS A 156 -18.54 -0.21 -5.78
C HIS A 156 -18.80 -0.11 -4.28
N PRO A 157 -19.91 0.51 -3.85
CA PRO A 157 -20.28 0.62 -2.44
C PRO A 157 -20.88 -0.69 -1.92
N TYR A 158 -20.58 -1.01 -0.66
CA TYR A 158 -21.08 -2.17 0.09
C TYR A 158 -21.30 -1.79 1.54
N GLU A 159 -22.26 -2.49 2.20
CA GLU A 159 -22.38 -2.43 3.67
C GLU A 159 -21.66 -3.64 4.29
N LEU A 160 -20.75 -3.35 5.21
CA LEU A 160 -20.04 -4.35 6.01
C LEU A 160 -20.71 -4.47 7.37
N GLU A 161 -21.58 -5.49 7.53
CA GLU A 161 -22.29 -5.80 8.77
C GLU A 161 -21.54 -6.87 9.60
N ASP A 162 -21.02 -7.90 8.92
CA ASP A 162 -20.26 -9.01 9.52
C ASP A 162 -19.13 -9.43 8.55
N VAL A 163 -19.49 -10.14 7.47
CA VAL A 163 -18.53 -10.61 6.45
C VAL A 163 -18.99 -10.21 5.06
N LEU A 164 -18.10 -9.59 4.32
CA LEU A 164 -18.29 -9.21 2.92
C LEU A 164 -17.22 -9.88 2.07
N THR A 165 -17.61 -10.59 1.01
CA THR A 165 -16.67 -11.17 0.05
C THR A 165 -17.02 -10.72 -1.36
N VAL A 166 -16.02 -10.21 -2.08
CA VAL A 166 -16.14 -9.83 -3.49
C VAL A 166 -15.06 -10.52 -4.33
N PRO A 167 -15.29 -10.77 -5.62
CA PRO A 167 -14.25 -11.30 -6.51
C PRO A 167 -13.01 -10.40 -6.51
N LEU A 168 -11.83 -11.01 -6.71
CA LEU A 168 -10.59 -10.26 -6.94
C LEU A 168 -10.62 -9.78 -8.39
N GLU A 169 -10.47 -8.47 -8.58
CA GLU A 169 -10.27 -7.90 -9.92
C GLU A 169 -8.79 -7.92 -10.31
N GLY A 170 -8.52 -8.27 -11.57
CA GLY A 170 -7.18 -8.43 -12.12
C GLY A 170 -6.40 -7.14 -12.39
#